data_6e2b659597f747f84af6b0edee691834
#
_entry.id   6e2b659597f747f84af6b0edee691834
#
_cell.length_a   1.000
_cell.length_b   1.000
_cell.length_c   1.000
_cell.angle_alpha   90.00
_cell.angle_beta   90.00
_cell.angle_gamma   90.00
#
_symmetry.space_group_name_H-M   'P 1'
#
loop_
_entity.id
_entity.type
_entity.pdbx_description
1 polymer ?
#
loop_
_entity_poly.entity_id
_entity_poly.type
_entity_poly.pdbx_seq_one_letter_code
_entity_poly.pdbx_strand_id
1 'polypeptide(L)'
;MDLNHRLAVSYYKTIATINEPHNIFLVQHSETGHIYIKKILDIYNINVYEYLYNHHIQGTPTIIDYYEDNNKLIIIEDYISGHSLQNKINNSKLSTDDITTYMTDLCNILQKMHCARPSIIHRDIKPSNIIITEYNHAVLLDFNAAKFFSETACEDTVLLGTHGYAAPEQYGFGASSPQTDIYALGIVLKEMVESANISNKHLEQIINKCTQINANERYNSITELKNELNRYLPEHIPALSTHDISVYLPPGYRTHTPWKMFISTFCYILIIWVTMTLQIKDASGASLWTQRIFVLLIILSILSICFNYMNIRKYVPLY
;
A
#
# COMPACT_ATOMS: atom_id res chain seq x y z
N MET A 1 26.10 -7.87 15.94
CA MET A 1 25.78 -7.15 14.69
C MET A 1 26.95 -7.27 13.73
N ASP A 2 26.76 -7.85 12.54
CA ASP A 2 27.79 -7.95 11.51
C ASP A 2 28.19 -6.56 10.99
N LEU A 3 29.44 -6.37 10.59
CA LEU A 3 29.98 -5.08 10.13
C LEU A 3 29.20 -4.53 8.92
N ASN A 4 28.74 -5.42 8.05
CA ASN A 4 27.95 -5.07 6.87
C ASN A 4 26.60 -4.46 7.24
N HIS A 5 25.92 -4.97 8.25
CA HIS A 5 24.65 -4.40 8.75
C HIS A 5 24.87 -3.05 9.45
N ARG A 6 25.99 -2.86 10.17
CA ARG A 6 26.30 -1.54 10.75
C ARG A 6 26.53 -0.47 9.70
N LEU A 7 27.16 -0.83 8.60
CA LEU A 7 27.35 0.06 7.45
C LEU A 7 26.00 0.38 6.79
N ALA A 8 25.17 -0.63 6.50
CA ALA A 8 23.86 -0.42 5.90
C ALA A 8 22.98 0.53 6.73
N VAL A 9 22.98 0.36 8.06
CA VAL A 9 22.20 1.23 8.98
C VAL A 9 22.70 2.66 9.01
N SER A 10 24.01 2.88 8.84
CA SER A 10 24.60 4.24 8.87
C SER A 10 24.11 5.12 7.70
N TYR A 11 23.60 4.51 6.64
CA TYR A 11 23.00 5.23 5.51
C TYR A 11 21.61 5.81 5.80
N TYR A 12 20.90 5.32 6.84
CA TYR A 12 19.55 5.78 7.18
C TYR A 12 19.59 6.81 8.30
N LYS A 13 19.51 8.10 7.94
CA LYS A 13 19.48 9.21 8.90
C LYS A 13 18.05 9.50 9.34
N THR A 14 17.81 9.52 10.65
CA THR A 14 16.50 9.91 11.20
C THR A 14 16.27 11.39 10.93
N ILE A 15 15.14 11.71 10.27
CA ILE A 15 14.70 13.08 9.98
C ILE A 15 13.54 13.52 10.85
N ALA A 16 12.69 12.57 11.29
CA ALA A 16 11.60 12.85 12.22
C ALA A 16 11.21 11.61 13.03
N THR A 17 10.62 11.82 14.20
CA THR A 17 9.93 10.78 14.97
C THR A 17 8.44 10.81 14.64
N ILE A 18 7.89 9.70 14.14
CA ILE A 18 6.47 9.59 13.80
C ILE A 18 5.66 9.18 15.04
N ASN A 19 6.15 8.16 15.76
CA ASN A 19 5.49 7.65 16.95
C ASN A 19 6.56 7.17 17.95
N GLU A 20 6.84 8.00 18.96
CA GLU A 20 7.87 7.72 19.95
C GLU A 20 7.56 6.50 20.82
N PRO A 21 6.33 6.33 21.36
CA PRO A 21 5.96 5.13 22.13
C PRO A 21 6.13 3.81 21.37
N HIS A 22 6.00 3.83 20.07
CA HIS A 22 6.14 2.63 19.21
C HIS A 22 7.47 2.56 18.47
N ASN A 23 8.42 3.47 18.76
CA ASN A 23 9.74 3.54 18.13
C ASN A 23 9.66 3.56 16.59
N ILE A 24 8.79 4.42 16.04
CA ILE A 24 8.61 4.59 14.60
C ILE A 24 9.22 5.92 14.17
N PHE A 25 10.17 5.85 13.23
CA PHE A 25 10.95 6.99 12.76
C PHE A 25 10.85 7.14 11.25
N LEU A 26 10.80 8.38 10.78
CA LEU A 26 11.02 8.71 9.39
C LEU A 26 12.53 8.83 9.17
N VAL A 27 13.06 8.09 8.21
CA VAL A 27 14.49 8.07 7.90
C VAL A 27 14.73 8.36 6.42
N GLN A 28 15.87 9.00 6.13
CA GLN A 28 16.29 9.26 4.76
C GLN A 28 17.58 8.53 4.47
N HIS A 29 17.63 7.84 3.34
CA HIS A 29 18.84 7.21 2.84
C HIS A 29 19.82 8.28 2.34
N SER A 30 21.04 8.30 2.89
CA SER A 30 22.01 9.39 2.72
C SER A 30 22.48 9.59 1.28
N GLU A 31 22.54 8.51 0.47
CA GLU A 31 23.03 8.57 -0.90
C GLU A 31 21.89 8.82 -1.90
N THR A 32 20.74 8.16 -1.72
CA THR A 32 19.64 8.23 -2.69
C THR A 32 18.63 9.34 -2.38
N GLY A 33 18.62 9.84 -1.14
CA GLY A 33 17.65 10.81 -0.67
C GLY A 33 16.23 10.24 -0.48
N HIS A 34 16.03 8.93 -0.73
CA HIS A 34 14.73 8.29 -0.55
C HIS A 34 14.34 8.25 0.93
N ILE A 35 13.04 8.35 1.19
CA ILE A 35 12.45 8.38 2.53
C ILE A 35 11.85 7.00 2.83
N TYR A 36 12.12 6.49 4.04
CA TYR A 36 11.67 5.21 4.54
C TYR A 36 11.12 5.33 5.96
N ILE A 37 10.47 4.29 6.42
CA ILE A 37 10.09 4.11 7.81
C ILE A 37 11.08 3.14 8.47
N LYS A 38 11.61 3.55 9.63
CA LYS A 38 12.38 2.68 10.53
C LYS A 38 11.51 2.35 11.73
N LYS A 39 11.36 1.06 12.02
CA LYS A 39 10.70 0.55 13.23
C LYS A 39 11.69 -0.22 14.09
N ILE A 40 11.54 -0.10 15.41
CA ILE A 40 12.33 -0.89 16.38
C ILE A 40 11.34 -1.64 17.25
N LEU A 41 11.29 -2.96 17.11
CA LEU A 41 10.28 -3.83 17.71
C LEU A 41 10.87 -4.64 18.86
N ASP A 42 10.18 -4.65 19.99
CA ASP A 42 10.48 -5.50 21.15
C ASP A 42 9.77 -6.86 21.06
N ILE A 43 8.58 -6.89 20.45
CA ILE A 43 7.80 -8.11 20.21
C ILE A 43 7.65 -8.28 18.71
N TYR A 44 8.09 -9.40 18.17
CA TYR A 44 8.08 -9.67 16.73
C TYR A 44 8.16 -11.17 16.42
N ASN A 45 7.81 -11.53 15.19
CA ASN A 45 8.10 -12.83 14.62
C ASN A 45 9.03 -12.65 13.41
N ILE A 46 10.32 -12.90 13.61
CA ILE A 46 11.35 -12.70 12.59
C ILE A 46 11.03 -13.47 11.30
N ASN A 47 10.50 -14.69 11.40
CA ASN A 47 10.19 -15.50 10.23
C ASN A 47 9.11 -14.87 9.33
N VAL A 48 8.16 -14.11 9.91
CA VAL A 48 7.17 -13.37 9.13
C VAL A 48 7.84 -12.22 8.37
N TYR A 49 8.74 -11.48 9.01
CA TYR A 49 9.47 -10.39 8.36
C TYR A 49 10.43 -10.89 7.28
N GLU A 50 11.10 -12.01 7.52
CA GLU A 50 11.92 -12.70 6.51
C GLU A 50 11.09 -13.13 5.30
N TYR A 51 9.89 -13.68 5.55
CA TYR A 51 8.97 -14.01 4.47
C TYR A 51 8.56 -12.77 3.67
N LEU A 52 8.14 -11.67 4.33
CA LEU A 52 7.74 -10.43 3.69
C LEU A 52 8.87 -9.74 2.91
N TYR A 53 10.11 -9.85 3.40
CA TYR A 53 11.30 -9.37 2.72
C TYR A 53 11.55 -10.13 1.41
N ASN A 54 11.41 -11.46 1.44
CA ASN A 54 11.63 -12.31 0.28
C ASN A 54 10.45 -12.36 -0.69
N HIS A 55 9.22 -12.10 -0.19
CA HIS A 55 7.97 -12.23 -0.94
C HIS A 55 7.10 -11.00 -0.71
N HIS A 56 7.33 -9.94 -1.50
CA HIS A 56 6.51 -8.73 -1.39
C HIS A 56 5.03 -9.04 -1.65
N ILE A 57 4.18 -8.65 -0.70
CA ILE A 57 2.72 -8.73 -0.83
C ILE A 57 2.21 -7.37 -1.30
N GLN A 58 1.65 -7.32 -2.52
CA GLN A 58 1.10 -6.07 -3.05
C GLN A 58 -0.01 -5.53 -2.15
N GLY A 59 0.05 -4.23 -1.82
CA GLY A 59 -0.85 -3.57 -0.87
C GLY A 59 -0.30 -3.52 0.55
N THR A 60 0.97 -3.92 0.75
CA THR A 60 1.72 -3.73 2.00
C THR A 60 3.01 -2.97 1.72
N PRO A 61 3.65 -2.31 2.72
CA PRO A 61 4.97 -1.73 2.53
C PRO A 61 5.99 -2.78 2.14
N THR A 62 6.91 -2.43 1.23
CA THR A 62 8.05 -3.29 0.92
C THR A 62 9.05 -3.24 2.06
N ILE A 63 9.45 -4.38 2.58
CA ILE A 63 10.56 -4.45 3.53
C ILE A 63 11.87 -4.30 2.74
N ILE A 64 12.62 -3.25 3.05
CA ILE A 64 13.89 -2.91 2.38
C ILE A 64 15.06 -3.61 3.06
N ASP A 65 15.02 -3.66 4.40
CA ASP A 65 16.04 -4.32 5.22
C ASP A 65 15.46 -4.66 6.60
N TYR A 66 16.01 -5.69 7.25
CA TYR A 66 15.68 -6.05 8.62
C TYR A 66 16.87 -6.71 9.30
N TYR A 67 17.04 -6.47 10.59
CA TYR A 67 18.11 -7.09 11.38
C TYR A 67 17.81 -7.07 12.86
N GLU A 68 18.38 -8.03 13.60
CA GLU A 68 18.29 -8.06 15.05
C GLU A 68 19.48 -7.35 15.70
N ASP A 69 19.20 -6.49 16.67
CA ASP A 69 20.20 -5.85 17.50
C ASP A 69 19.66 -5.73 18.95
N ASN A 70 20.43 -6.20 19.93
CA ASN A 70 20.09 -6.17 21.35
C ASN A 70 18.67 -6.71 21.66
N ASN A 71 18.30 -7.86 21.10
CA ASN A 71 16.99 -8.50 21.22
C ASN A 71 15.80 -7.64 20.69
N LYS A 72 16.06 -6.70 19.82
CA LYS A 72 15.06 -5.93 19.11
C LYS A 72 15.20 -6.17 17.62
N LEU A 73 14.07 -6.21 16.92
CA LEU A 73 14.07 -6.25 15.47
C LEU A 73 13.99 -4.83 14.92
N ILE A 74 14.94 -4.48 14.09
CA ILE A 74 14.97 -3.22 13.39
C ILE A 74 14.57 -3.48 11.94
N ILE A 75 13.60 -2.72 11.46
CA ILE A 75 13.01 -2.86 10.13
C ILE A 75 13.13 -1.53 9.40
N ILE A 76 13.52 -1.59 8.15
CA ILE A 76 13.42 -0.48 7.20
C ILE A 76 12.39 -0.88 6.14
N GLU A 77 11.33 -0.10 6.01
CA GLU A 77 10.25 -0.35 5.06
C GLU A 77 9.90 0.91 4.26
N ASP A 78 9.25 0.74 3.12
CA ASP A 78 8.80 1.86 2.29
C ASP A 78 7.89 2.81 3.08
N TYR A 79 8.12 4.12 2.90
CA TYR A 79 7.19 5.14 3.36
C TYR A 79 5.97 5.20 2.44
N ILE A 80 4.80 4.94 2.99
CA ILE A 80 3.52 5.04 2.26
C ILE A 80 2.90 6.42 2.50
N SER A 81 2.82 7.23 1.44
CA SER A 81 2.16 8.54 1.49
C SER A 81 0.65 8.38 1.48
N GLY A 82 -0.03 9.05 2.41
CA GLY A 82 -1.49 9.01 2.52
C GLY A 82 -2.00 9.38 3.90
N HIS A 83 -3.27 9.12 4.14
CA HIS A 83 -3.93 9.33 5.43
C HIS A 83 -4.42 8.01 5.99
N SER A 84 -4.33 7.83 7.32
CA SER A 84 -4.91 6.63 7.92
C SER A 84 -6.43 6.59 7.67
N LEU A 85 -6.97 5.37 7.52
CA LEU A 85 -8.42 5.18 7.41
C LEU A 85 -9.12 5.74 8.66
N GLN A 86 -8.48 5.69 9.84
CA GLN A 86 -8.99 6.32 11.06
C GLN A 86 -9.19 7.82 10.88
N ASN A 87 -8.22 8.51 10.28
CA ASN A 87 -8.35 9.94 9.98
C ASN A 87 -9.48 10.21 8.98
N LYS A 88 -9.63 9.37 7.97
CA LYS A 88 -10.72 9.50 7.01
C LYS A 88 -12.09 9.30 7.66
N ILE A 89 -12.25 8.27 8.50
CA ILE A 89 -13.48 8.00 9.25
C ILE A 89 -13.85 9.20 10.15
N ASN A 90 -12.86 9.78 10.82
CA ASN A 90 -13.10 10.86 11.79
C ASN A 90 -13.36 12.23 11.13
N ASN A 91 -12.74 12.51 9.98
CA ASN A 91 -12.68 13.86 9.40
C ASN A 91 -13.44 14.00 8.08
N SER A 92 -13.86 12.92 7.46
CA SER A 92 -14.58 12.94 6.17
C SER A 92 -15.65 11.88 6.12
N LYS A 93 -16.75 12.20 5.42
CA LYS A 93 -17.79 11.22 5.15
C LYS A 93 -17.31 10.31 4.01
N LEU A 94 -17.24 9.01 4.27
CA LEU A 94 -16.92 8.02 3.24
C LEU A 94 -18.08 7.84 2.27
N SER A 95 -17.78 7.63 0.99
CA SER A 95 -18.76 7.23 -0.01
C SER A 95 -18.87 5.69 -0.06
N THR A 96 -19.92 5.19 -0.70
CA THR A 96 -20.07 3.74 -0.97
C THR A 96 -18.92 3.22 -1.84
N ASP A 97 -18.46 4.03 -2.80
CA ASP A 97 -17.35 3.69 -3.68
C ASP A 97 -16.02 3.58 -2.91
N ASP A 98 -15.79 4.46 -1.92
CA ASP A 98 -14.63 4.38 -1.04
C ASP A 98 -14.64 3.07 -0.25
N ILE A 99 -15.77 2.72 0.37
CA ILE A 99 -15.92 1.47 1.13
C ILE A 99 -15.69 0.26 0.24
N THR A 100 -16.26 0.27 -0.98
CA THR A 100 -16.08 -0.81 -1.96
C THR A 100 -14.61 -0.98 -2.32
N THR A 101 -13.94 0.11 -2.64
CA THR A 101 -12.51 0.11 -3.03
C THR A 101 -11.65 -0.40 -1.89
N TYR A 102 -11.80 0.16 -0.68
CA TYR A 102 -10.97 -0.21 0.47
C TYR A 102 -11.19 -1.65 0.90
N MET A 103 -12.45 -2.11 0.93
CA MET A 103 -12.75 -3.51 1.26
C MET A 103 -12.20 -4.47 0.22
N THR A 104 -12.28 -4.12 -1.07
CA THR A 104 -11.70 -4.93 -2.15
C THR A 104 -10.19 -5.04 -2.02
N ASP A 105 -9.49 -3.93 -1.75
CA ASP A 105 -8.05 -3.91 -1.55
C ASP A 105 -7.65 -4.75 -0.34
N LEU A 106 -8.30 -4.55 0.81
CA LEU A 106 -8.03 -5.30 2.04
C LEU A 106 -8.29 -6.81 1.86
N CYS A 107 -9.38 -7.19 1.19
CA CYS A 107 -9.64 -8.59 0.86
C CYS A 107 -8.55 -9.18 -0.06
N ASN A 108 -8.05 -8.41 -1.04
CA ASN A 108 -6.98 -8.85 -1.93
C ASN A 108 -5.65 -9.06 -1.17
N ILE A 109 -5.30 -8.14 -0.26
CA ILE A 109 -4.11 -8.23 0.59
C ILE A 109 -4.20 -9.48 1.46
N LEU A 110 -5.29 -9.62 2.22
CA LEU A 110 -5.49 -10.75 3.13
C LEU A 110 -5.58 -12.09 2.38
N GLN A 111 -6.15 -12.12 1.18
CA GLN A 111 -6.17 -13.32 0.35
C GLN A 111 -4.75 -13.80 0.03
N LYS A 112 -3.84 -12.87 -0.32
CA LYS A 112 -2.43 -13.21 -0.60
C LYS A 112 -1.73 -13.71 0.67
N MET A 113 -1.98 -13.07 1.83
CA MET A 113 -1.42 -13.48 3.12
C MET A 113 -1.92 -14.87 3.54
N HIS A 114 -3.22 -15.12 3.46
CA HIS A 114 -3.82 -16.39 3.86
C HIS A 114 -3.48 -17.54 2.88
N CYS A 115 -3.23 -17.23 1.59
CA CYS A 115 -2.77 -18.21 0.60
C CYS A 115 -1.25 -18.43 0.60
N ALA A 116 -0.49 -17.65 1.38
CA ALA A 116 0.95 -17.84 1.53
C ALA A 116 1.27 -19.23 2.12
N ARG A 117 2.47 -19.71 1.91
CA ARG A 117 2.93 -21.00 2.46
C ARG A 117 4.23 -20.81 3.22
N PRO A 118 4.15 -20.84 4.56
CA PRO A 118 2.97 -21.01 5.43
C PRO A 118 2.02 -19.81 5.40
N SER A 119 0.72 -20.03 5.68
CA SER A 119 -0.31 -18.98 5.74
C SER A 119 0.02 -17.95 6.83
N ILE A 120 -0.14 -16.65 6.54
CA ILE A 120 0.14 -15.54 7.45
C ILE A 120 -1.18 -14.96 7.94
N ILE A 121 -1.32 -14.84 9.26
CA ILE A 121 -2.45 -14.16 9.92
C ILE A 121 -1.93 -12.83 10.47
N HIS A 122 -2.62 -11.72 10.16
CA HIS A 122 -2.20 -10.36 10.52
C HIS A 122 -2.42 -10.04 12.00
N ARG A 123 -3.61 -10.34 12.55
CA ARG A 123 -4.01 -10.24 13.96
C ARG A 123 -4.19 -8.82 14.54
N ASP A 124 -3.86 -7.78 13.80
CA ASP A 124 -4.04 -6.38 14.26
C ASP A 124 -4.59 -5.47 13.14
N ILE A 125 -5.65 -5.92 12.48
CA ILE A 125 -6.35 -5.12 11.46
C ILE A 125 -7.24 -4.10 12.18
N LYS A 126 -6.99 -2.80 11.91
CA LYS A 126 -7.73 -1.67 12.46
C LYS A 126 -7.54 -0.43 11.58
N PRO A 127 -8.42 0.57 11.65
CA PRO A 127 -8.34 1.75 10.76
C PRO A 127 -7.03 2.54 10.88
N SER A 128 -6.37 2.53 12.04
CA SER A 128 -5.07 3.20 12.23
C SER A 128 -3.91 2.48 11.51
N ASN A 129 -4.04 1.17 11.24
CA ASN A 129 -3.05 0.36 10.52
C ASN A 129 -3.35 0.27 9.02
N ILE A 130 -4.30 1.05 8.52
CA ILE A 130 -4.67 1.11 7.10
C ILE A 130 -4.41 2.53 6.60
N ILE A 131 -3.55 2.67 5.59
CA ILE A 131 -3.30 3.95 4.91
C ILE A 131 -4.09 3.99 3.62
N ILE A 132 -4.82 5.08 3.43
CA ILE A 132 -5.45 5.40 2.15
C ILE A 132 -4.52 6.35 1.39
N THR A 133 -3.99 5.85 0.30
CA THR A 133 -3.04 6.58 -0.56
C THR A 133 -3.72 7.74 -1.30
N GLU A 134 -2.91 8.60 -1.93
CA GLU A 134 -3.41 9.67 -2.81
C GLU A 134 -4.22 9.15 -4.01
N TYR A 135 -4.03 7.88 -4.37
CA TYR A 135 -4.77 7.19 -5.44
C TYR A 135 -6.05 6.52 -4.95
N ASN A 136 -6.46 6.77 -3.70
CA ASN A 136 -7.65 6.22 -3.06
C ASN A 136 -7.64 4.69 -2.92
N HIS A 137 -6.46 4.08 -2.74
CA HIS A 137 -6.27 2.65 -2.47
C HIS A 137 -5.82 2.41 -1.03
N ALA A 138 -6.29 1.29 -0.45
CA ALA A 138 -5.91 0.89 0.90
C ALA A 138 -4.60 0.09 0.89
N VAL A 139 -3.71 0.45 1.82
CA VAL A 139 -2.46 -0.25 2.12
C VAL A 139 -2.49 -0.69 3.58
N LEU A 140 -2.24 -1.97 3.84
CA LEU A 140 -2.23 -2.54 5.19
C LEU A 140 -0.82 -2.48 5.76
N LEU A 141 -0.71 -1.87 6.95
CA LEU A 141 0.55 -1.68 7.68
C LEU A 141 0.62 -2.60 8.91
N ASP A 142 1.80 -2.68 9.47
CA ASP A 142 2.08 -3.16 10.83
C ASP A 142 1.87 -4.65 11.07
N PHE A 143 2.92 -5.43 10.79
CA PHE A 143 2.94 -6.89 10.93
C PHE A 143 3.49 -7.36 12.30
N ASN A 144 3.54 -6.48 13.33
CA ASN A 144 4.15 -6.82 14.63
C ASN A 144 3.44 -7.98 15.34
N ALA A 145 2.11 -8.04 15.18
CA ALA A 145 1.29 -9.11 15.74
C ALA A 145 1.16 -10.33 14.81
N ALA A 146 1.67 -10.25 13.58
CA ALA A 146 1.47 -11.29 12.56
C ALA A 146 2.20 -12.60 12.93
N LYS A 147 1.58 -13.71 12.56
CA LYS A 147 2.16 -15.04 12.74
C LYS A 147 1.82 -15.98 11.59
N PHE A 148 2.60 -17.05 11.47
CA PHE A 148 2.21 -18.18 10.63
C PHE A 148 1.08 -18.98 11.29
N PHE A 149 0.11 -19.37 10.47
CA PHE A 149 -0.96 -20.26 10.91
C PHE A 149 -0.44 -21.67 11.15
N SER A 150 -0.87 -22.30 12.23
CA SER A 150 -0.60 -23.69 12.55
C SER A 150 -1.90 -24.39 12.92
N GLU A 151 -2.25 -25.43 12.19
CA GLU A 151 -3.43 -26.27 12.47
C GLU A 151 -3.33 -27.02 13.81
N THR A 152 -2.12 -27.23 14.31
CA THR A 152 -1.85 -27.99 15.55
C THR A 152 -1.81 -27.09 16.80
N ALA A 153 -1.78 -25.76 16.64
CA ALA A 153 -1.79 -24.85 17.77
C ALA A 153 -3.19 -24.80 18.41
N CYS A 154 -3.27 -25.11 19.71
CA CYS A 154 -4.51 -25.02 20.46
C CYS A 154 -4.77 -23.59 21.01
N GLU A 155 -3.71 -22.83 21.29
CA GLU A 155 -3.78 -21.47 21.84
C GLU A 155 -2.63 -20.61 21.30
N ASP A 156 -2.82 -19.31 21.33
CA ASP A 156 -1.77 -18.34 21.02
C ASP A 156 -0.81 -18.20 22.22
N THR A 157 0.48 -18.23 21.94
CA THR A 157 1.52 -18.09 22.99
C THR A 157 1.63 -16.69 23.55
N VAL A 158 1.17 -15.68 22.79
CA VAL A 158 1.15 -14.26 23.20
C VAL A 158 -0.20 -13.67 22.84
N LEU A 159 -0.86 -13.08 23.85
CA LEU A 159 -2.10 -12.36 23.64
C LEU A 159 -1.79 -11.01 23.02
N LEU A 160 -2.08 -10.87 21.72
CA LEU A 160 -1.86 -9.65 20.94
C LEU A 160 -3.14 -9.27 20.22
N GLY A 161 -3.38 -7.99 20.15
CA GLY A 161 -4.51 -7.40 19.44
C GLY A 161 -4.96 -6.09 20.08
N THR A 162 -5.63 -5.27 19.31
CA THR A 162 -6.15 -3.98 19.79
C THR A 162 -7.57 -4.16 20.33
N HIS A 163 -7.82 -3.67 21.55
CA HIS A 163 -9.16 -3.70 22.14
C HIS A 163 -10.21 -3.11 21.20
N GLY A 164 -11.33 -3.78 21.03
CA GLY A 164 -12.41 -3.41 20.12
C GLY A 164 -12.30 -4.01 18.70
N TYR A 165 -11.09 -4.40 18.24
CA TYR A 165 -10.87 -5.05 16.94
C TYR A 165 -10.45 -6.50 17.06
N ALA A 166 -9.78 -6.86 18.17
CA ALA A 166 -9.30 -8.21 18.38
C ALA A 166 -10.46 -9.20 18.51
N ALA A 167 -10.34 -10.32 17.79
CA ALA A 167 -11.29 -11.40 17.84
C ALA A 167 -11.29 -12.11 19.20
N PRO A 168 -12.40 -12.72 19.64
CA PRO A 168 -12.49 -13.39 20.94
C PRO A 168 -11.37 -14.40 21.23
N GLU A 169 -10.96 -15.16 20.22
CA GLU A 169 -9.89 -16.14 20.36
C GLU A 169 -8.52 -15.50 20.69
N GLN A 170 -8.30 -14.22 20.35
CA GLN A 170 -7.06 -13.50 20.68
C GLN A 170 -6.95 -13.14 22.17
N TYR A 171 -8.03 -13.27 22.94
CA TYR A 171 -8.03 -13.08 24.39
C TYR A 171 -7.77 -14.38 25.18
N GLY A 172 -7.21 -15.41 24.52
CA GLY A 172 -6.88 -16.68 25.16
C GLY A 172 -7.99 -17.74 25.09
N PHE A 173 -8.97 -17.55 24.20
CA PHE A 173 -10.06 -18.51 24.00
C PHE A 173 -9.83 -19.42 22.77
N GLY A 174 -8.61 -19.46 22.24
CA GLY A 174 -8.26 -20.32 21.12
C GLY A 174 -7.02 -19.84 20.35
N ALA A 175 -6.75 -20.48 19.22
CA ALA A 175 -5.66 -20.10 18.33
C ALA A 175 -6.17 -19.19 17.22
N SER A 176 -5.38 -18.17 16.86
CA SER A 176 -5.67 -17.30 15.72
C SER A 176 -5.60 -18.08 14.40
N SER A 177 -6.54 -17.78 13.51
CA SER A 177 -6.74 -18.40 12.20
C SER A 177 -7.08 -17.33 11.15
N PRO A 178 -7.23 -17.66 9.86
CA PRO A 178 -7.74 -16.70 8.87
C PRO A 178 -9.05 -16.01 9.26
N GLN A 179 -9.89 -16.70 10.04
CA GLN A 179 -11.14 -16.15 10.57
C GLN A 179 -10.94 -15.05 11.61
N THR A 180 -9.77 -14.98 12.25
CA THR A 180 -9.39 -13.89 13.16
C THR A 180 -9.29 -12.56 12.40
N ASP A 181 -8.65 -12.56 11.23
CA ASP A 181 -8.56 -11.37 10.37
C ASP A 181 -9.93 -10.99 9.77
N ILE A 182 -10.78 -11.98 9.46
CA ILE A 182 -12.16 -11.75 9.00
C ILE A 182 -12.99 -11.03 10.07
N TYR A 183 -12.83 -11.38 11.34
CA TYR A 183 -13.50 -10.68 12.44
C TYR A 183 -13.09 -9.20 12.49
N ALA A 184 -11.80 -8.92 12.55
CA ALA A 184 -11.28 -7.56 12.59
C ALA A 184 -11.69 -6.73 11.36
N LEU A 185 -11.67 -7.33 10.16
CA LEU A 185 -12.13 -6.70 8.94
C LEU A 185 -13.64 -6.39 8.98
N GLY A 186 -14.45 -7.24 9.62
CA GLY A 186 -15.87 -7.00 9.87
C GLY A 186 -16.12 -5.78 10.75
N ILE A 187 -15.29 -5.56 11.79
CA ILE A 187 -15.34 -4.35 12.64
C ILE A 187 -14.94 -3.11 11.83
N VAL A 188 -13.89 -3.18 11.02
CA VAL A 188 -13.47 -2.07 10.14
C VAL A 188 -14.58 -1.71 9.15
N LEU A 189 -15.23 -2.70 8.53
CA LEU A 189 -16.38 -2.46 7.65
C LEU A 189 -17.52 -1.77 8.39
N LYS A 190 -17.84 -2.20 9.61
CA LYS A 190 -18.87 -1.58 10.45
C LYS A 190 -18.59 -0.10 10.66
N GLU A 191 -17.39 0.28 11.07
CA GLU A 191 -17.02 1.69 11.29
C GLU A 191 -17.11 2.54 10.01
N MET A 192 -16.69 1.97 8.87
CA MET A 192 -16.82 2.66 7.59
C MET A 192 -18.30 2.90 7.21
N VAL A 193 -19.16 1.89 7.37
CA VAL A 193 -20.60 1.98 7.07
C VAL A 193 -21.29 2.98 8.00
N GLU A 194 -20.96 2.99 9.29
CA GLU A 194 -21.44 3.95 10.27
C GLU A 194 -21.02 5.39 9.92
N SER A 195 -19.73 5.59 9.61
CA SER A 195 -19.20 6.91 9.18
C SER A 195 -19.88 7.43 7.92
N ALA A 196 -20.20 6.55 6.97
CA ALA A 196 -20.90 6.89 5.73
C ALA A 196 -22.40 7.13 5.92
N ASN A 197 -22.98 6.81 7.10
CA ASN A 197 -24.42 6.78 7.37
C ASN A 197 -25.18 5.91 6.34
N ILE A 198 -24.61 4.78 5.95
CA ILE A 198 -25.23 3.85 5.02
C ILE A 198 -26.07 2.86 5.82
N SER A 199 -27.39 2.84 5.55
CA SER A 199 -28.30 1.81 6.05
C SER A 199 -28.53 0.77 4.95
N ASN A 200 -27.88 -0.39 5.09
CA ASN A 200 -28.01 -1.49 4.14
C ASN A 200 -28.07 -2.83 4.90
N LYS A 201 -29.25 -3.46 4.88
CA LYS A 201 -29.51 -4.70 5.60
C LYS A 201 -28.54 -5.83 5.23
N HIS A 202 -28.07 -5.88 3.99
CA HIS A 202 -27.14 -6.92 3.55
C HIS A 202 -25.74 -6.67 4.12
N LEU A 203 -25.27 -5.41 4.17
CA LEU A 203 -24.00 -5.09 4.82
C LEU A 203 -24.04 -5.40 6.31
N GLU A 204 -25.16 -5.11 6.97
CA GLU A 204 -25.38 -5.49 8.39
C GLU A 204 -25.29 -7.03 8.58
N GLN A 205 -25.88 -7.82 7.67
CA GLN A 205 -25.76 -9.29 7.70
C GLN A 205 -24.32 -9.76 7.51
N ILE A 206 -23.58 -9.15 6.58
CA ILE A 206 -22.15 -9.44 6.36
C ILE A 206 -21.34 -9.13 7.62
N ILE A 207 -21.51 -7.94 8.19
CA ILE A 207 -20.83 -7.50 9.42
C ILE A 207 -21.14 -8.47 10.56
N ASN A 208 -22.42 -8.81 10.76
CA ASN A 208 -22.85 -9.73 11.82
C ASN A 208 -22.23 -11.13 11.63
N LYS A 209 -22.13 -11.63 10.39
CA LYS A 209 -21.46 -12.91 10.12
C LYS A 209 -19.96 -12.85 10.34
N CYS A 210 -19.27 -11.77 9.94
CA CYS A 210 -17.85 -11.59 10.22
C CYS A 210 -17.54 -11.57 11.71
N THR A 211 -18.42 -10.95 12.53
CA THR A 211 -18.18 -10.66 13.95
C THR A 211 -18.80 -11.69 14.89
N GLN A 212 -19.14 -12.90 14.42
CA GLN A 212 -19.58 -14.00 15.27
C GLN A 212 -18.50 -14.35 16.30
N ILE A 213 -18.95 -14.68 17.52
CA ILE A 213 -18.04 -15.07 18.62
C ILE A 213 -17.26 -16.33 18.23
N ASN A 214 -17.97 -17.34 17.74
CA ASN A 214 -17.39 -18.58 17.25
C ASN A 214 -16.80 -18.37 15.85
N ALA A 215 -15.49 -18.57 15.71
CA ALA A 215 -14.79 -18.43 14.45
C ALA A 215 -15.36 -19.30 13.31
N ASN A 216 -15.88 -20.48 13.63
CA ASN A 216 -16.49 -21.40 12.66
C ASN A 216 -17.84 -20.92 12.10
N GLU A 217 -18.48 -19.95 12.73
CA GLU A 217 -19.73 -19.35 12.26
C GLU A 217 -19.50 -18.15 11.34
N ARG A 218 -18.24 -17.70 11.22
CA ARG A 218 -17.82 -16.65 10.29
C ARG A 218 -17.69 -17.18 8.87
N TYR A 219 -17.22 -16.36 7.94
CA TYR A 219 -16.84 -16.82 6.61
C TYR A 219 -15.63 -17.76 6.69
N ASN A 220 -15.63 -18.84 5.90
CA ASN A 220 -14.55 -19.83 5.93
C ASN A 220 -13.24 -19.28 5.34
N SER A 221 -13.33 -18.28 4.47
CA SER A 221 -12.18 -17.67 3.84
C SER A 221 -12.45 -16.21 3.47
N ILE A 222 -11.39 -15.44 3.30
CA ILE A 222 -11.48 -14.07 2.81
C ILE A 222 -12.09 -14.02 1.39
N THR A 223 -11.89 -15.06 0.58
CA THR A 223 -12.49 -15.18 -0.76
C THR A 223 -14.01 -15.30 -0.69
N GLU A 224 -14.53 -16.06 0.28
CA GLU A 224 -15.97 -16.16 0.52
C GLU A 224 -16.56 -14.80 0.91
N LEU A 225 -15.93 -14.11 1.86
CA LEU A 225 -16.31 -12.75 2.26
C LEU A 225 -16.30 -11.78 1.07
N LYS A 226 -15.23 -11.77 0.29
CA LYS A 226 -15.09 -10.91 -0.88
C LYS A 226 -16.19 -11.13 -1.90
N ASN A 227 -16.52 -12.38 -2.20
CA ASN A 227 -17.59 -12.75 -3.13
C ASN A 227 -18.96 -12.28 -2.62
N GLU A 228 -19.18 -12.33 -1.31
CA GLU A 228 -20.42 -11.85 -0.71
C GLU A 228 -20.50 -10.31 -0.76
N LEU A 229 -19.41 -9.61 -0.45
CA LEU A 229 -19.33 -8.16 -0.57
C LEU A 229 -19.62 -7.68 -1.99
N ASN A 230 -19.04 -8.34 -3.00
CA ASN A 230 -19.24 -8.00 -4.42
C ASN A 230 -20.68 -8.13 -4.89
N ARG A 231 -21.55 -8.88 -4.20
CA ARG A 231 -22.98 -8.98 -4.55
C ARG A 231 -23.78 -7.74 -4.14
N TYR A 232 -23.30 -6.99 -3.15
CA TYR A 232 -24.07 -5.92 -2.51
C TYR A 232 -23.40 -4.55 -2.55
N LEU A 233 -22.09 -4.52 -2.69
CA LEU A 233 -21.37 -3.32 -3.09
C LEU A 233 -21.32 -3.31 -4.62
N PRO A 234 -21.60 -2.17 -5.27
CA PRO A 234 -21.47 -2.09 -6.72
C PRO A 234 -20.08 -2.60 -7.09
N GLU A 235 -20.03 -3.56 -8.04
CA GLU A 235 -18.73 -3.94 -8.61
C GLU A 235 -18.07 -2.64 -9.09
N HIS A 236 -17.07 -2.21 -8.34
CA HIS A 236 -16.06 -1.44 -8.99
C HIS A 236 -15.46 -2.44 -10.00
N ILE A 237 -15.92 -2.38 -11.27
CA ILE A 237 -15.14 -2.94 -12.36
C ILE A 237 -13.75 -2.40 -12.06
N PRO A 238 -12.74 -3.24 -11.73
CA PRO A 238 -11.42 -2.70 -11.48
C PRO A 238 -11.10 -1.92 -12.74
N ALA A 239 -11.22 -0.61 -12.68
CA ALA A 239 -10.61 0.25 -13.66
C ALA A 239 -9.19 -0.27 -13.65
N LEU A 240 -8.83 -1.06 -14.71
CA LEU A 240 -7.53 -1.68 -14.95
C LEU A 240 -6.53 -0.91 -14.15
N SER A 241 -5.97 -1.50 -13.09
CA SER A 241 -5.42 -0.81 -11.93
C SER A 241 -4.79 0.50 -12.40
N THR A 242 -5.40 1.64 -12.08
CA THR A 242 -4.95 2.97 -12.59
C THR A 242 -3.50 3.20 -12.20
N HIS A 243 -3.00 2.41 -11.24
CA HIS A 243 -1.59 2.36 -10.87
C HIS A 243 -0.72 1.79 -12.01
N ASP A 244 -1.18 0.78 -12.76
CA ASP A 244 -0.44 0.28 -13.91
C ASP A 244 -0.58 1.21 -15.11
N ILE A 245 -1.76 1.81 -15.31
CA ILE A 245 -1.99 2.78 -16.40
C ILE A 245 -1.32 4.13 -16.07
N SER A 246 -1.31 4.58 -14.82
CA SER A 246 -0.70 5.87 -14.45
C SER A 246 0.80 5.92 -14.77
N VAL A 247 1.49 4.78 -14.71
CA VAL A 247 2.91 4.67 -15.10
C VAL A 247 3.08 4.93 -16.61
N TYR A 248 2.09 4.55 -17.42
CA TYR A 248 2.08 4.75 -18.86
C TYR A 248 1.47 6.10 -19.31
N LEU A 249 0.84 6.84 -18.38
CA LEU A 249 0.33 8.16 -18.70
C LEU A 249 1.48 9.19 -18.74
N PRO A 250 1.46 10.11 -19.72
CA PRO A 250 2.47 11.15 -19.80
C PRO A 250 2.44 12.07 -18.57
N PRO A 251 3.58 12.70 -18.25
CA PRO A 251 3.68 13.65 -17.13
C PRO A 251 2.56 14.70 -17.17
N GLY A 252 1.94 14.94 -16.00
CA GLY A 252 0.81 15.83 -15.85
C GLY A 252 -0.58 15.17 -15.92
N TYR A 253 -0.68 13.97 -16.49
CA TYR A 253 -1.94 13.21 -16.54
C TYR A 253 -2.05 12.15 -15.44
N ARG A 254 -0.94 11.81 -14.78
CA ARG A 254 -0.86 10.75 -13.76
C ARG A 254 -1.72 10.98 -12.51
N THR A 255 -1.95 12.25 -12.15
CA THR A 255 -2.71 12.62 -10.94
C THR A 255 -4.20 12.87 -11.22
N HIS A 256 -4.65 12.75 -12.48
CA HIS A 256 -6.02 13.02 -12.92
C HIS A 256 -6.59 14.38 -12.46
N THR A 257 -5.71 15.33 -12.05
CA THR A 257 -6.12 16.67 -11.63
C THR A 257 -6.36 17.56 -12.86
N PRO A 258 -7.57 18.09 -13.08
CA PRO A 258 -7.93 18.79 -14.33
C PRO A 258 -6.99 19.93 -14.71
N TRP A 259 -6.56 20.74 -13.75
CA TRP A 259 -5.68 21.88 -14.02
C TRP A 259 -4.27 21.45 -14.43
N LYS A 260 -3.72 20.34 -13.84
CA LYS A 260 -2.40 19.79 -14.22
C LYS A 260 -2.46 19.20 -15.63
N MET A 261 -3.56 18.52 -15.97
CA MET A 261 -3.78 17.98 -17.32
C MET A 261 -3.84 19.12 -18.36
N PHE A 262 -4.56 20.21 -18.04
CA PHE A 262 -4.65 21.38 -18.91
C PHE A 262 -3.28 22.02 -19.17
N ILE A 263 -2.50 22.26 -18.12
CA ILE A 263 -1.14 22.83 -18.26
C ILE A 263 -0.24 21.90 -19.06
N SER A 264 -0.27 20.59 -18.80
CA SER A 264 0.54 19.62 -19.56
C SER A 264 0.17 19.57 -21.02
N THR A 265 -1.14 19.58 -21.34
CA THR A 265 -1.60 19.65 -22.74
C THR A 265 -1.05 20.88 -23.44
N PHE A 266 -1.15 22.04 -22.77
CA PHE A 266 -0.63 23.30 -23.32
C PHE A 266 0.89 23.23 -23.55
N CYS A 267 1.66 22.69 -22.59
CA CYS A 267 3.11 22.51 -22.73
C CYS A 267 3.47 21.57 -23.89
N TYR A 268 2.77 20.45 -24.06
CA TYR A 268 3.02 19.54 -25.19
C TYR A 268 2.71 20.18 -26.54
N ILE A 269 1.60 20.93 -26.64
CA ILE A 269 1.26 21.67 -27.87
C ILE A 269 2.35 22.71 -28.15
N LEU A 270 2.83 23.45 -27.15
CA LEU A 270 3.88 24.43 -27.29
C LEU A 270 5.20 23.79 -27.78
N ILE A 271 5.59 22.65 -27.23
CA ILE A 271 6.79 21.91 -27.64
C ILE A 271 6.68 21.51 -29.11
N ILE A 272 5.54 20.95 -29.52
CA ILE A 272 5.30 20.56 -30.90
C ILE A 272 5.35 21.80 -31.83
N TRP A 273 4.69 22.88 -31.46
CA TRP A 273 4.64 24.10 -32.22
C TRP A 273 6.05 24.71 -32.41
N VAL A 274 6.84 24.81 -31.32
CA VAL A 274 8.22 25.32 -31.37
C VAL A 274 9.08 24.44 -32.24
N THR A 275 9.03 23.11 -32.11
CA THR A 275 9.82 22.19 -32.94
C THR A 275 9.44 22.24 -34.40
N MET A 276 8.15 22.45 -34.73
CA MET A 276 7.68 22.57 -36.11
C MET A 276 8.09 23.92 -36.78
N THR A 277 8.23 24.98 -35.97
CA THR A 277 8.64 26.31 -36.47
C THR A 277 10.16 26.51 -36.49
N LEU A 278 10.95 25.59 -35.90
CA LEU A 278 12.41 25.66 -35.90
C LEU A 278 12.97 25.73 -37.33
N GLN A 279 13.73 26.77 -37.60
CA GLN A 279 14.54 26.90 -38.83
C GLN A 279 15.99 26.50 -38.50
N ILE A 280 16.50 25.49 -39.19
CA ILE A 280 17.87 25.01 -38.98
C ILE A 280 18.69 25.49 -40.21
N LYS A 281 19.82 26.11 -39.93
CA LYS A 281 20.70 26.68 -40.95
C LYS A 281 21.13 25.58 -41.92
N ASP A 282 21.08 25.87 -43.21
CA ASP A 282 21.47 24.99 -44.34
C ASP A 282 20.61 23.72 -44.50
N ALA A 283 19.46 23.59 -43.82
CA ALA A 283 18.53 22.48 -43.97
C ALA A 283 17.28 22.89 -44.78
N SER A 284 16.90 22.12 -45.78
CA SER A 284 15.70 22.34 -46.58
C SER A 284 14.98 21.02 -46.91
N GLY A 285 13.69 21.11 -47.20
CA GLY A 285 12.88 19.96 -47.60
C GLY A 285 12.89 18.80 -46.61
N ALA A 286 13.15 17.59 -47.08
CA ALA A 286 13.14 16.37 -46.27
C ALA A 286 14.19 16.40 -45.15
N SER A 287 15.36 17.00 -45.37
CA SER A 287 16.42 17.14 -44.37
C SER A 287 15.97 17.99 -43.17
N LEU A 288 15.22 19.06 -43.38
CA LEU A 288 14.67 19.90 -42.33
C LEU A 288 13.65 19.13 -41.50
N TRP A 289 12.79 18.33 -42.11
CA TRP A 289 11.81 17.52 -41.40
C TRP A 289 12.44 16.42 -40.53
N THR A 290 13.46 15.73 -41.06
CA THR A 290 14.18 14.70 -40.28
C THR A 290 14.85 15.30 -39.04
N GLN A 291 15.45 16.47 -39.15
CA GLN A 291 16.09 17.16 -38.04
C GLN A 291 15.08 17.65 -36.99
N ARG A 292 13.92 18.17 -37.42
CA ARG A 292 12.83 18.57 -36.53
C ARG A 292 12.30 17.38 -35.71
N ILE A 293 12.07 16.23 -36.36
CA ILE A 293 11.64 14.99 -35.68
C ILE A 293 12.72 14.54 -34.70
N PHE A 294 13.98 14.61 -35.04
CA PHE A 294 15.08 14.22 -34.17
C PHE A 294 15.15 15.11 -32.90
N VAL A 295 15.01 16.42 -33.04
CA VAL A 295 14.95 17.37 -31.93
C VAL A 295 13.74 17.09 -31.05
N LEU A 296 12.57 16.82 -31.62
CA LEU A 296 11.37 16.46 -30.86
C LEU A 296 11.59 15.18 -30.04
N LEU A 297 12.18 14.14 -30.63
CA LEU A 297 12.48 12.89 -29.94
C LEU A 297 13.46 13.08 -28.78
N ILE A 298 14.49 13.94 -28.95
CA ILE A 298 15.41 14.26 -27.86
C ILE A 298 14.67 14.94 -26.71
N ILE A 299 13.83 15.94 -26.97
CA ILE A 299 13.08 16.65 -25.96
C ILE A 299 12.14 15.69 -25.21
N LEU A 300 11.41 14.83 -25.92
CA LEU A 300 10.52 13.84 -25.32
C LEU A 300 11.29 12.81 -24.48
N SER A 301 12.50 12.40 -24.91
CA SER A 301 13.36 11.49 -24.16
C SER A 301 13.83 12.13 -22.84
N ILE A 302 14.27 13.40 -22.88
CA ILE A 302 14.68 14.14 -21.68
C ILE A 302 13.51 14.27 -20.73
N LEU A 303 12.32 14.65 -21.20
CA LEU A 303 11.11 14.73 -20.39
C LEU A 303 10.76 13.37 -19.76
N SER A 304 10.88 12.29 -20.52
CA SER A 304 10.60 10.93 -20.02
C SER A 304 11.55 10.53 -18.90
N ILE A 305 12.83 10.89 -18.98
CA ILE A 305 13.81 10.63 -17.91
C ILE A 305 13.55 11.53 -16.71
N CYS A 306 13.33 12.83 -16.91
CA CYS A 306 13.09 13.80 -15.82
C CYS A 306 11.88 13.43 -14.99
N PHE A 307 10.80 13.03 -15.63
CA PHE A 307 9.55 12.66 -14.97
C PHE A 307 9.39 11.16 -14.69
N ASN A 308 10.47 10.38 -14.85
CA ASN A 308 10.47 8.94 -14.66
C ASN A 308 9.30 8.24 -15.37
N TYR A 309 9.07 8.58 -16.64
CA TYR A 309 8.02 7.98 -17.44
C TYR A 309 8.30 6.49 -17.65
N MET A 310 7.30 5.62 -17.43
CA MET A 310 7.45 4.16 -17.50
C MET A 310 8.58 3.58 -16.64
N ASN A 311 8.93 4.25 -15.52
CA ASN A 311 10.04 3.85 -14.64
C ASN A 311 11.41 3.74 -15.34
N ILE A 312 11.63 4.54 -16.38
CA ILE A 312 12.85 4.52 -17.21
C ILE A 312 14.12 4.70 -16.36
N ARG A 313 14.07 5.43 -15.25
CA ARG A 313 15.23 5.60 -14.34
C ARG A 313 15.79 4.28 -13.80
N LYS A 314 14.98 3.22 -13.77
CA LYS A 314 15.44 1.88 -13.39
C LYS A 314 16.43 1.30 -14.39
N TYR A 315 16.38 1.74 -15.64
CA TYR A 315 17.22 1.24 -16.76
C TYR A 315 18.31 2.22 -17.17
N VAL A 316 18.24 3.47 -16.74
CA VAL A 316 19.23 4.52 -17.01
C VAL A 316 19.75 5.02 -15.67
N PRO A 317 20.83 4.43 -15.11
CA PRO A 317 21.45 4.94 -13.90
C PRO A 317 22.02 6.33 -14.21
N LEU A 318 21.39 7.36 -13.67
CA LEU A 318 21.98 8.69 -13.61
C LEU A 318 22.93 8.68 -12.38
N TYR A 319 24.23 8.76 -12.67
CA TYR A 319 25.26 8.96 -11.66
C TYR A 319 25.09 10.30 -10.96
#